data_196172958e3f1336481db52e71992683
#
_entry.id   196172958e3f1336481db52e71992683
#
_cell.length_a   1.000
_cell.length_b   1.000
_cell.length_c   1.000
_cell.angle_alpha   90.00
_cell.angle_beta   90.00
_cell.angle_gamma   90.00
#
_symmetry.space_group_name_H-M   'P 1'
#
loop_
_entity.id
_entity.type
_entity.pdbx_description
1 polymer ?
#
loop_
_entity_poly.entity_id
_entity_poly.type
_entity_poly.pdbx_seq_one_letter_code
_entity_poly.pdbx_strand_id
1 'polypeptide(L)'
;AGKVTKDFHCLPEKEDLYDYVRVEDIDKIRKAADLDRIKLISADGQADLMRPVLNAMDEETFNLFVEYHLATCERQELVGAGAHTVDILEKRL
;
A
#
# COMPACT_ATOMS: atom_id res chain seq x y z
N ALA A 1 -8.08 -7.93 11.84
CA ALA A 1 -7.91 -6.50 11.83
C ALA A 1 -8.52 -5.86 13.08
N GLY A 2 -8.00 -4.73 13.50
CA GLY A 2 -8.50 -4.00 14.65
C GLY A 2 -9.82 -3.29 14.39
N LYS A 3 -10.17 -2.40 15.28
CA LYS A 3 -11.40 -1.61 15.18
C LYS A 3 -11.24 -0.48 14.16
N VAL A 4 -12.36 -0.02 13.66
CA VAL A 4 -12.40 1.11 12.72
C VAL A 4 -13.10 2.29 13.42
N THR A 5 -12.50 3.47 13.30
CA THR A 5 -13.08 4.70 13.85
C THR A 5 -14.21 5.22 12.97
N LYS A 6 -14.94 6.25 13.44
CA LYS A 6 -16.04 6.84 12.69
C LYS A 6 -15.59 7.47 11.37
N ASP A 7 -14.33 7.91 11.28
CA ASP A 7 -13.76 8.46 10.06
C ASP A 7 -12.98 7.41 9.24
N PHE A 8 -13.25 6.14 9.51
CA PHE A 8 -12.70 4.99 8.78
C PHE A 8 -11.20 4.80 8.92
N HIS A 9 -10.62 5.23 10.03
CA HIS A 9 -9.24 4.90 10.35
C HIS A 9 -9.23 3.55 11.10
N CYS A 10 -8.47 2.58 10.56
CA CYS A 10 -8.31 1.29 11.21
C CYS A 10 -7.33 1.41 12.36
N LEU A 11 -7.74 0.94 13.55
CA LEU A 11 -6.88 0.93 14.72
C LEU A 11 -6.16 -0.43 14.80
N PRO A 12 -4.86 -0.44 15.15
CA PRO A 12 -4.16 -1.71 15.31
C PRO A 12 -4.63 -2.47 16.55
N GLU A 13 -4.51 -3.78 16.51
CA GLU A 13 -4.68 -4.62 17.69
C GLU A 13 -3.41 -4.54 18.53
N LYS A 14 -3.51 -4.94 19.81
CA LYS A 14 -2.41 -4.84 20.75
C LYS A 14 -1.14 -5.57 20.29
N GLU A 15 -1.30 -6.67 19.55
CA GLU A 15 -0.19 -7.50 19.07
C GLU A 15 0.31 -7.09 17.68
N ASP A 16 -0.33 -6.12 17.04
CA ASP A 16 0.09 -5.69 15.71
C ASP A 16 1.43 -4.97 15.77
N LEU A 17 2.32 -5.34 14.87
CA LEU A 17 3.65 -4.75 14.78
C LEU A 17 3.59 -3.33 14.19
N TYR A 18 2.68 -3.10 13.26
CA TYR A 18 2.55 -1.83 12.54
C TYR A 18 1.19 -1.21 12.77
N ASP A 19 1.15 0.12 12.77
CA ASP A 19 -0.09 0.89 12.76
C ASP A 19 -0.64 0.95 11.33
N TYR A 20 -1.96 1.06 11.23
CA TYR A 20 -2.62 1.25 9.93
C TYR A 20 -2.72 2.73 9.64
N VAL A 21 -2.29 3.13 8.43
CA VAL A 21 -2.30 4.54 8.03
C VAL A 21 -3.09 4.72 6.74
N ARG A 22 -3.64 5.92 6.57
CA ARG A 22 -4.30 6.32 5.33
C ARG A 22 -3.33 7.11 4.47
N VAL A 23 -3.62 7.27 3.19
CA VAL A 23 -2.81 8.08 2.28
C VAL A 23 -2.69 9.53 2.81
N GLU A 24 -3.77 10.07 3.39
CA GLU A 24 -3.76 11.41 3.99
C GLU A 24 -2.77 11.52 5.16
N ASP A 25 -2.63 10.46 5.95
CA ASP A 25 -1.69 10.42 7.08
C ASP A 25 -0.24 10.45 6.58
N ILE A 26 0.04 9.69 5.51
CA ILE A 26 1.36 9.69 4.86
C ILE A 26 1.68 11.09 4.33
N ASP A 27 0.71 11.75 3.70
CA ASP A 27 0.89 13.10 3.17
C ASP A 27 1.19 14.10 4.27
N LYS A 28 0.55 14.00 5.44
CA LYS A 28 0.82 14.88 6.57
C LYS A 28 2.25 14.71 7.08
N ILE A 29 2.72 13.48 7.18
CA ILE A 29 4.09 13.18 7.63
C ILE A 29 5.09 13.74 6.62
N ARG A 30 4.87 13.53 5.34
CA ARG A 30 5.75 14.01 4.28
C ARG A 30 5.85 15.55 4.30
N LYS A 31 4.72 16.24 4.41
CA LYS A 31 4.67 17.69 4.44
C LYS A 31 5.36 18.25 5.69
N ALA A 32 5.16 17.60 6.83
CA ALA A 32 5.81 18.01 8.07
C ALA A 32 7.34 17.85 8.02
N ALA A 33 7.82 16.86 7.27
CA ALA A 33 9.25 16.62 7.08
C ALA A 33 9.84 17.46 5.93
N ASP A 34 9.01 18.24 5.22
CA ASP A 34 9.42 19.09 4.09
C ASP A 34 10.08 18.28 2.96
N LEU A 35 9.43 17.18 2.59
CA LEU A 35 9.89 16.29 1.52
C LEU A 35 8.95 16.36 0.33
N ASP A 36 9.50 16.32 -0.87
CA ASP A 36 8.74 16.22 -2.11
C ASP A 36 8.58 14.76 -2.51
N ARG A 37 7.36 14.40 -2.92
CA ARG A 37 7.09 13.03 -3.39
C ARG A 37 7.53 12.90 -4.84
N ILE A 38 8.32 11.85 -5.12
CA ILE A 38 8.63 11.42 -6.47
C ILE A 38 7.57 10.44 -6.95
N LYS A 39 7.30 9.39 -6.16
CA LYS A 39 6.32 8.35 -6.48
C LYS A 39 5.73 7.77 -5.21
N LEU A 40 4.46 7.40 -5.27
CA LEU A 40 3.81 6.56 -4.27
C LEU A 40 3.39 5.27 -4.97
N ILE A 41 3.92 4.15 -4.52
CA ILE A 41 3.79 2.86 -5.20
C ILE A 41 3.10 1.86 -4.27
N SER A 42 2.18 1.07 -4.82
CA SER A 42 1.66 -0.10 -4.12
C SER A 42 2.73 -1.20 -4.18
N ALA A 43 3.19 -1.66 -3.01
CA ALA A 43 4.25 -2.66 -2.94
C ALA A 43 3.76 -4.05 -3.32
N ASP A 44 2.53 -4.38 -2.95
CA ASP A 44 1.97 -5.72 -3.14
C ASP A 44 0.67 -5.75 -3.96
N GLY A 45 0.14 -4.59 -4.34
CA GLY A 45 -1.13 -4.52 -5.06
C GLY A 45 -2.22 -5.22 -4.27
N GLN A 46 -2.96 -6.11 -4.89
CA GLN A 46 -4.02 -6.89 -4.26
C GLN A 46 -3.55 -8.24 -3.72
N ALA A 47 -2.24 -8.49 -3.71
CA ALA A 47 -1.69 -9.81 -3.40
C ALA A 47 -2.11 -10.33 -2.02
N ASP A 48 -2.12 -9.47 -1.02
CA ASP A 48 -2.48 -9.89 0.34
C ASP A 48 -3.93 -10.38 0.43
N LEU A 49 -4.84 -9.71 -0.28
CA LEU A 49 -6.26 -10.08 -0.33
C LEU A 49 -6.50 -11.34 -1.16
N MET A 50 -5.59 -11.66 -2.08
CA MET A 50 -5.72 -12.76 -3.02
C MET A 50 -4.81 -13.94 -2.68
N ARG A 51 -4.25 -13.98 -1.48
CA ARG A 51 -3.22 -14.95 -1.13
C ARG A 51 -3.57 -16.41 -1.46
N PRO A 52 -4.77 -16.92 -1.10
CA PRO A 52 -5.12 -18.30 -1.46
C PRO A 52 -5.17 -18.50 -2.97
N VAL A 53 -5.67 -17.53 -3.72
CA VAL A 53 -5.75 -17.60 -5.19
C VAL A 53 -4.37 -17.59 -5.79
N LEU A 54 -3.48 -16.70 -5.32
CA LEU A 54 -2.11 -16.62 -5.80
C LEU A 54 -1.33 -17.91 -5.55
N ASN A 55 -1.50 -18.51 -4.37
CA ASN A 55 -0.80 -19.74 -4.02
C ASN A 55 -1.26 -20.93 -4.87
N ALA A 56 -2.46 -20.86 -5.45
CA ALA A 56 -3.01 -21.89 -6.32
C ALA A 56 -2.71 -21.67 -7.80
N MET A 57 -2.13 -20.53 -8.16
CA MET A 57 -1.81 -20.21 -9.56
C MET A 57 -0.65 -21.06 -10.09
N ASP A 58 -0.73 -21.41 -11.38
CA ASP A 58 0.44 -21.94 -12.08
C ASP A 58 1.43 -20.80 -12.38
N GLU A 59 2.62 -21.16 -12.83
CA GLU A 59 3.69 -20.19 -13.08
C GLU A 59 3.29 -19.15 -14.14
N GLU A 60 2.66 -19.60 -15.22
CA GLU A 60 2.24 -18.71 -16.31
C GLU A 60 1.23 -17.68 -15.82
N THR A 61 0.22 -18.09 -15.07
CA THR A 61 -0.80 -17.20 -14.53
C THR A 61 -0.20 -16.24 -13.50
N PHE A 62 0.70 -16.73 -12.65
CA PHE A 62 1.38 -15.90 -11.68
C PHE A 62 2.23 -14.83 -12.37
N ASN A 63 2.93 -15.18 -13.43
CA ASN A 63 3.72 -14.20 -14.18
C ASN A 63 2.86 -13.10 -14.80
N LEU A 64 1.67 -13.44 -15.27
CA LEU A 64 0.71 -12.45 -15.76
C LEU A 64 0.25 -11.51 -14.62
N PHE A 65 0.03 -12.05 -13.43
CA PHE A 65 -0.30 -11.24 -12.26
C PHE A 65 0.83 -10.25 -11.94
N VAL A 66 2.08 -10.70 -11.99
CA VAL A 66 3.24 -9.84 -11.74
C VAL A 66 3.31 -8.71 -12.78
N GLU A 67 3.09 -9.03 -14.07
CA GLU A 67 3.05 -8.03 -15.13
C GLU A 67 1.96 -7.00 -14.88
N TYR A 68 0.75 -7.45 -14.49
CA TYR A 68 -0.35 -6.56 -14.14
C TYR A 68 0.03 -5.65 -12.97
N HIS A 69 0.64 -6.21 -11.93
CA HIS A 69 1.07 -5.43 -10.77
C HIS A 69 2.09 -4.35 -11.17
N LEU A 70 3.10 -4.70 -11.95
CA LEU A 70 4.11 -3.74 -12.39
C LEU A 70 3.52 -2.63 -13.27
N ALA A 71 2.49 -2.95 -14.04
CA ALA A 71 1.81 -1.98 -14.88
C ALA A 71 0.89 -1.02 -14.09
N THR A 72 0.46 -1.42 -12.89
CA THR A 72 -0.58 -0.68 -12.14
C THR A 72 -0.12 -0.17 -10.78
N CYS A 73 1.08 -0.54 -10.32
CA CYS A 73 1.52 -0.24 -8.94
C CYS A 73 1.68 1.26 -8.66
N GLU A 74 1.82 2.10 -9.68
CA GLU A 74 1.92 3.55 -9.52
C GLU A 74 0.59 4.28 -9.71
N ARG A 75 -0.49 3.56 -10.00
CA ARG A 75 -1.79 4.19 -10.22
C ARG A 75 -2.41 4.65 -8.90
N GLN A 76 -2.72 5.94 -8.81
CA GLN A 76 -3.25 6.55 -7.59
C GLN A 76 -4.53 5.89 -7.11
N GLU A 77 -5.42 5.53 -8.02
CA GLU A 77 -6.71 4.94 -7.70
C GLU A 77 -6.60 3.53 -7.12
N LEU A 78 -5.45 2.89 -7.23
CA LEU A 78 -5.23 1.52 -6.75
C LEU A 78 -4.33 1.43 -5.53
N VAL A 79 -3.65 2.51 -5.14
CA VAL A 79 -2.69 2.49 -4.04
C VAL A 79 -3.33 2.09 -2.72
N GLY A 80 -4.54 2.59 -2.46
CA GLY A 80 -5.26 2.29 -1.22
C GLY A 80 -5.83 0.88 -1.13
N ALA A 81 -5.81 0.12 -2.23
CA ALA A 81 -6.36 -1.24 -2.25
C ALA A 81 -5.35 -2.30 -1.79
N GLY A 82 -4.09 -1.96 -1.65
CA GLY A 82 -3.05 -2.87 -1.20
C GLY A 82 -2.78 -2.77 0.28
N ALA A 83 -2.02 -3.72 0.82
CA ALA A 83 -1.66 -3.76 2.24
C ALA A 83 -0.43 -2.91 2.56
N HIS A 84 0.46 -2.72 1.58
CA HIS A 84 1.72 -2.01 1.78
C HIS A 84 1.97 -1.01 0.66
N THR A 85 2.53 0.14 1.02
CA THR A 85 2.92 1.16 0.05
C THR A 85 4.38 1.56 0.27
N VAL A 86 5.01 2.04 -0.81
CA VAL A 86 6.35 2.62 -0.76
C VAL A 86 6.25 4.07 -1.24
N ASP A 87 6.69 5.00 -0.40
CA ASP A 87 6.71 6.42 -0.73
C ASP A 87 8.15 6.83 -1.04
N ILE A 88 8.40 7.20 -2.29
CA ILE A 88 9.73 7.60 -2.74
C ILE A 88 9.79 9.13 -2.67
N LEU A 89 10.63 9.64 -1.80
CA LEU A 89 10.68 11.05 -1.45
C LEU A 89 12.05 11.64 -1.79
N GLU A 90 12.04 12.95 -2.06
CA GLU A 90 13.25 13.71 -2.32
C GLU A 90 13.34 14.85 -1.30
N LYS A 91 14.51 15.05 -0.72
CA LYS A 91 14.73 16.14 0.22
C LYS A 91 14.72 17.48 -0.52
N ARG A 92 13.90 18.39 -0.04
CA ARG A 92 13.87 19.74 -0.58
C ARG A 92 15.12 20.51 -0.14
N LEU A 93 15.81 21.12 -1.10
CA LEU A 93 17.01 21.92 -0.86
C LEU A 93 16.68 23.38 -0.55
#